data_69dd55cf42a18af404073d9d71ee9c27
#
_entry.id   69dd55cf42a18af404073d9d71ee9c27
#
_cell.length_a   1.000
_cell.length_b   1.000
_cell.length_c   1.000
_cell.angle_alpha   90.00
_cell.angle_beta   90.00
_cell.angle_gamma   90.00
#
_symmetry.space_group_name_H-M   'P 1'
#
loop_
_entity.id
_entity.type
_entity.pdbx_description
1 polymer ?
#
loop_
_entity_poly.entity_id
_entity_poly.type
_entity_poly.pdbx_seq_one_letter_code
_entity_poly.pdbx_strand_id
1 'polypeptide(L)'
;MTFAESCNKIFDETTAQYHVTDDVDAKEVNNYEAGSIEHTLHAKNWIDAVQWHLEDIIRDPEIDPVAALALKRRIDKSNQDRTDMVEELDTYFREKYKEVVPAPMLQSTLKVRHGHLIVFRFLH
;
A
#
# COMPACT_ATOMS: atom_id res chain seq x y z
N MET A 1 16.91 -8.13 -13.12
CA MET A 1 15.96 -8.12 -11.98
C MET A 1 14.57 -8.49 -12.46
N THR A 2 13.92 -9.44 -11.82
CA THR A 2 12.56 -9.82 -12.16
C THR A 2 11.58 -8.75 -11.65
N PHE A 3 10.35 -8.80 -12.17
CA PHE A 3 9.30 -7.89 -11.69
C PHE A 3 9.03 -8.08 -10.19
N ALA A 4 9.00 -9.34 -9.72
CA ALA A 4 8.81 -9.63 -8.31
C ALA A 4 9.93 -9.05 -7.44
N GLU A 5 11.18 -9.16 -7.89
CA GLU A 5 12.32 -8.58 -7.19
C GLU A 5 12.22 -7.06 -7.14
N SER A 6 11.76 -6.43 -8.23
CA SER A 6 11.54 -4.99 -8.27
C SER A 6 10.46 -4.56 -7.28
N CYS A 7 9.36 -5.30 -7.20
CA CYS A 7 8.28 -5.02 -6.23
C CYS A 7 8.79 -5.13 -4.79
N ASN A 8 9.56 -6.17 -4.49
CA ASN A 8 10.12 -6.36 -3.15
C ASN A 8 11.11 -5.25 -2.79
N LYS A 9 11.92 -4.83 -3.75
CA LYS A 9 12.86 -3.73 -3.55
C LYS A 9 12.10 -2.44 -3.19
N ILE A 10 11.05 -2.13 -3.93
CA ILE A 10 10.24 -0.93 -3.67
C ILE A 10 9.58 -1.02 -2.29
N PHE A 11 9.05 -2.19 -1.93
CA PHE A 11 8.46 -2.41 -0.63
C PHE A 11 9.47 -2.16 0.49
N ASP A 12 10.67 -2.72 0.36
CA ASP A 12 11.73 -2.56 1.37
C ASP A 12 12.19 -1.11 1.48
N GLU A 13 12.36 -0.42 0.34
CA GLU A 13 12.72 0.98 0.30
C GLU A 13 11.68 1.86 1.00
N THR A 14 10.41 1.60 0.72
CA THR A 14 9.32 2.38 1.30
C THR A 14 9.25 2.19 2.81
N THR A 15 9.35 0.93 3.25
CA THR A 15 9.31 0.60 4.67
C THR A 15 10.48 1.24 5.42
N ALA A 16 11.68 1.15 4.86
CA ALA A 16 12.88 1.76 5.45
C ALA A 16 12.74 3.28 5.54
N GLN A 17 12.23 3.90 4.47
CA GLN A 17 12.02 5.34 4.45
C GLN A 17 11.04 5.79 5.53
N TYR A 18 9.93 5.06 5.68
CA TYR A 18 8.95 5.40 6.70
C TYR A 18 9.55 5.29 8.10
N HIS A 19 10.34 4.27 8.37
CA HIS A 19 10.92 4.04 9.69
C HIS A 19 12.01 5.03 10.07
N VAL A 20 12.49 5.86 9.14
CA VAL A 20 13.43 6.93 9.48
C VAL A 20 12.80 7.91 10.47
N THR A 21 11.53 8.24 10.29
CA THR A 21 10.81 9.19 11.15
C THR A 21 9.74 8.54 12.01
N ASP A 22 9.15 7.43 11.58
CA ASP A 22 7.98 6.80 12.22
C ASP A 22 6.88 7.81 12.51
N ASP A 23 6.64 8.72 11.57
CA ASP A 23 5.70 9.82 11.72
C ASP A 23 4.61 9.73 10.66
N VAL A 24 3.34 9.61 11.11
CA VAL A 24 2.20 9.50 10.21
C VAL A 24 1.99 10.76 9.36
N ASP A 25 2.58 11.88 9.77
CA ASP A 25 2.50 13.15 9.03
C ASP A 25 3.73 13.41 8.18
N ALA A 26 4.70 12.51 8.18
CA ALA A 26 5.88 12.63 7.32
C ALA A 26 5.46 12.55 5.86
N LYS A 27 6.17 13.28 5.01
CA LYS A 27 5.90 13.28 3.57
C LYS A 27 6.71 12.19 2.88
N GLU A 28 6.04 11.45 2.03
CA GLU A 28 6.69 10.46 1.18
C GLU A 28 7.66 11.14 0.23
N VAL A 29 8.84 10.53 0.06
CA VAL A 29 9.79 10.91 -0.98
C VAL A 29 9.79 9.80 -2.02
N ASN A 30 9.06 10.02 -3.10
CA ASN A 30 8.89 9.04 -4.17
C ASN A 30 9.70 9.46 -5.39
N ASN A 31 10.84 8.81 -5.60
CA ASN A 31 11.78 9.14 -6.65
C ASN A 31 11.47 8.48 -7.99
N TYR A 32 10.41 7.68 -8.05
CA TYR A 32 10.00 7.05 -9.30
C TYR A 32 9.18 8.02 -10.13
N GLU A 33 9.16 7.80 -11.44
CA GLU A 33 8.45 8.68 -12.35
C GLU A 33 6.94 8.61 -12.11
N ALA A 34 6.29 9.77 -12.00
CA ALA A 34 4.85 9.84 -11.85
C ALA A 34 4.15 9.15 -13.02
N GLY A 35 3.13 8.34 -12.72
CA GLY A 35 2.42 7.55 -13.72
C GLY A 35 3.04 6.19 -13.99
N SER A 36 4.22 5.89 -13.46
CA SER A 36 4.82 4.57 -13.59
C SER A 36 4.24 3.62 -12.54
N ILE A 37 4.35 2.31 -12.81
CA ILE A 37 3.90 1.30 -11.86
C ILE A 37 4.76 1.35 -10.58
N GLU A 38 6.04 1.64 -10.72
CA GLU A 38 6.96 1.77 -9.58
C GLU A 38 6.54 2.90 -8.66
N HIS A 39 6.12 4.02 -9.23
CA HIS A 39 5.61 5.17 -8.47
C HIS A 39 4.35 4.77 -7.68
N THR A 40 3.41 4.09 -8.32
CA THR A 40 2.17 3.64 -7.69
C THR A 40 2.45 2.63 -6.58
N LEU A 41 3.35 1.68 -6.80
CA LEU A 41 3.75 0.70 -5.78
C LEU A 41 4.36 1.37 -4.56
N HIS A 42 5.24 2.34 -4.77
CA HIS A 42 5.85 3.09 -3.67
C HIS A 42 4.79 3.86 -2.88
N ALA A 43 3.92 4.57 -3.57
CA ALA A 43 2.84 5.34 -2.94
C ALA A 43 1.89 4.44 -2.15
N LYS A 44 1.53 3.30 -2.71
CA LYS A 44 0.65 2.33 -2.04
C LYS A 44 1.31 1.78 -0.78
N ASN A 45 2.58 1.42 -0.86
CA ASN A 45 3.30 0.88 0.30
C ASN A 45 3.47 1.94 1.39
N TRP A 46 3.68 3.20 1.01
CA TRP A 46 3.74 4.31 1.97
C TRP A 46 2.40 4.46 2.71
N ILE A 47 1.30 4.43 1.99
CA ILE A 47 -0.04 4.51 2.60
C ILE A 47 -0.26 3.34 3.55
N ASP A 48 0.16 2.14 3.18
CA ASP A 48 0.05 0.97 4.06
C ASP A 48 0.82 1.19 5.37
N ALA A 49 2.03 1.70 5.30
CA ALA A 49 2.85 1.94 6.49
C ALA A 49 2.21 3.00 7.40
N VAL A 50 1.71 4.09 6.83
CA VAL A 50 1.01 5.13 7.58
C VAL A 50 -0.24 4.55 8.24
N GLN A 51 -1.02 3.76 7.51
CA GLN A 51 -2.27 3.19 8.02
C GLN A 51 -2.02 2.23 9.18
N TRP A 52 -0.99 1.38 9.08
CA TRP A 52 -0.60 0.50 10.18
C TRP A 52 -0.32 1.31 11.45
N HIS A 53 0.41 2.40 11.29
CA HIS A 53 0.76 3.26 12.43
C HIS A 53 -0.49 3.94 13.01
N LEU A 54 -1.38 4.46 12.15
CA LEU A 54 -2.64 5.07 12.58
C LEU A 54 -3.51 4.07 13.36
N GLU A 55 -3.57 2.83 12.88
CA GLU A 55 -4.33 1.77 13.55
C GLU A 55 -3.74 1.43 14.92
N ASP A 56 -2.42 1.45 15.04
CA ASP A 56 -1.76 1.25 16.34
C ASP A 56 -2.10 2.38 17.32
N ILE A 57 -2.10 3.62 16.86
CA ILE A 57 -2.42 4.76 17.70
C ILE A 57 -3.86 4.68 18.20
N ILE A 58 -4.81 4.32 17.32
CA ILE A 58 -6.23 4.29 17.71
C ILE A 58 -6.55 3.16 18.69
N ARG A 59 -5.69 2.16 18.82
CA ARG A 59 -5.86 1.05 19.76
C ARG A 59 -5.55 1.43 21.20
N ASP A 60 -4.97 2.59 21.44
CA ASP A 60 -4.66 3.06 22.79
C ASP A 60 -5.95 3.20 23.59
N PRO A 61 -6.14 2.44 24.69
CA PRO A 61 -7.38 2.53 25.47
C PRO A 61 -7.54 3.88 26.20
N GLU A 62 -6.46 4.63 26.32
CA GLU A 62 -6.48 5.95 26.97
C GLU A 62 -6.64 7.10 25.97
N ILE A 63 -6.89 6.80 24.70
CA ILE A 63 -7.00 7.83 23.67
C ILE A 63 -8.19 8.74 23.92
N ASP A 64 -8.00 10.04 23.71
CA ASP A 64 -9.07 11.01 23.75
C ASP A 64 -10.13 10.71 22.67
N PRO A 65 -11.45 10.71 23.01
CA PRO A 65 -12.49 10.38 22.02
C PRO A 65 -12.51 11.30 20.79
N VAL A 66 -12.18 12.58 20.94
CA VAL A 66 -12.12 13.50 19.80
C VAL A 66 -10.95 13.15 18.89
N ALA A 67 -9.79 12.84 19.49
CA ALA A 67 -8.62 12.40 18.74
C ALA A 67 -8.90 11.06 18.03
N ALA A 68 -9.59 10.14 18.70
CA ALA A 68 -9.95 8.85 18.11
C ALA A 68 -10.85 9.03 16.89
N LEU A 69 -11.82 9.94 16.94
CA LEU A 69 -12.70 10.22 15.81
C LEU A 69 -11.91 10.79 14.62
N ALA A 70 -11.00 11.73 14.89
CA ALA A 70 -10.15 12.29 13.84
C ALA A 70 -9.28 11.22 13.18
N LEU A 71 -8.71 10.32 13.97
CA LEU A 71 -7.93 9.18 13.46
C LEU A 71 -8.78 8.24 12.62
N LYS A 72 -10.00 7.95 13.08
CA LYS A 72 -10.94 7.10 12.34
C LYS A 72 -11.23 7.67 10.95
N ARG A 73 -11.49 8.96 10.88
CA ARG A 73 -11.75 9.63 9.60
C ARG A 73 -10.54 9.59 8.69
N ARG A 74 -9.35 9.76 9.26
CA ARG A 74 -8.10 9.68 8.52
C ARG A 74 -7.85 8.27 7.98
N ILE A 75 -8.13 7.25 8.78
CA ILE A 75 -8.02 5.85 8.35
C ILE A 75 -9.00 5.57 7.22
N ASP A 76 -10.24 6.05 7.33
CA ASP A 76 -11.26 5.84 6.28
C ASP A 76 -10.82 6.48 4.95
N LYS A 77 -10.27 7.69 4.99
CA LYS A 77 -9.74 8.35 3.79
C LYS A 77 -8.56 7.58 3.22
N SER A 78 -7.66 7.11 4.09
CA SER A 78 -6.51 6.31 3.68
C SER A 78 -6.96 5.01 3.01
N ASN A 79 -8.00 4.36 3.54
CA ASN A 79 -8.58 3.17 2.92
C ASN A 79 -9.11 3.47 1.52
N GLN A 80 -9.75 4.62 1.31
CA GLN A 80 -10.25 4.99 -0.01
C GLN A 80 -9.11 5.22 -0.99
N ASP A 81 -8.08 5.97 -0.58
CA ASP A 81 -6.91 6.23 -1.42
C ASP A 81 -6.20 4.93 -1.79
N ARG A 82 -6.09 4.02 -0.84
CA ARG A 82 -5.47 2.72 -1.08
C ARG A 82 -6.29 1.86 -2.03
N THR A 83 -7.62 1.88 -1.88
CA THR A 83 -8.52 1.16 -2.78
C THR A 83 -8.35 1.65 -4.21
N ASP A 84 -8.26 2.96 -4.40
CA ASP A 84 -8.04 3.54 -5.73
C ASP A 84 -6.72 3.06 -6.33
N MET A 85 -5.67 3.01 -5.52
CA MET A 85 -4.36 2.51 -5.97
C MET A 85 -4.38 1.01 -6.28
N VAL A 86 -5.10 0.21 -5.49
CA VAL A 86 -5.28 -1.22 -5.76
C VAL A 86 -5.98 -1.43 -7.10
N GLU A 87 -7.00 -0.64 -7.39
CA GLU A 87 -7.69 -0.72 -8.69
C GLU A 87 -6.76 -0.37 -9.84
N GLU A 88 -5.92 0.64 -9.67
CA GLU A 88 -4.92 1.01 -10.66
C GLU A 88 -3.91 -0.11 -10.88
N LEU A 89 -3.42 -0.72 -9.81
CA LEU A 89 -2.51 -1.86 -9.90
C LEU A 89 -3.18 -3.06 -10.53
N ASP A 90 -4.45 -3.34 -10.21
CA ASP A 90 -5.22 -4.41 -10.81
C ASP A 90 -5.32 -4.24 -12.32
N THR A 91 -5.63 -3.04 -12.77
CA THR A 91 -5.71 -2.72 -14.20
C THR A 91 -4.36 -2.97 -14.87
N TYR A 92 -3.28 -2.52 -14.25
CA TYR A 92 -1.93 -2.73 -14.79
C TYR A 92 -1.62 -4.22 -14.94
N PHE A 93 -1.88 -5.02 -13.91
CA PHE A 93 -1.57 -6.44 -13.94
C PHE A 93 -2.45 -7.19 -14.93
N ARG A 94 -3.71 -6.84 -15.05
CA ARG A 94 -4.62 -7.44 -16.04
C ARG A 94 -4.14 -7.18 -17.46
N GLU A 95 -3.72 -5.96 -17.75
CA GLU A 95 -3.22 -5.61 -19.06
C GLU A 95 -1.89 -6.31 -19.37
N LYS A 96 -1.00 -6.39 -18.38
CA LYS A 96 0.32 -6.98 -18.58
C LYS A 96 0.28 -8.49 -18.71
N TYR A 97 -0.59 -9.17 -17.96
CA TYR A 97 -0.59 -10.63 -17.86
C TYR A 97 -1.85 -11.29 -18.42
N LYS A 98 -2.68 -10.57 -19.13
CA LYS A 98 -3.96 -11.10 -19.64
C LYS A 98 -3.82 -12.33 -20.51
N GLU A 99 -2.69 -12.52 -21.18
CA GLU A 99 -2.40 -13.66 -22.05
C GLU A 99 -1.54 -14.71 -21.37
N VAL A 100 -1.01 -14.41 -20.19
CA VAL A 100 -0.04 -15.27 -19.49
C VAL A 100 -0.64 -15.86 -18.22
N VAL A 101 -1.41 -15.08 -17.49
CA VAL A 101 -1.98 -15.49 -16.20
C VAL A 101 -3.51 -15.46 -16.30
N PRO A 102 -4.19 -16.60 -16.01
CA PRO A 102 -5.66 -16.61 -15.97
C PRO A 102 -6.19 -15.58 -14.98
N ALA A 103 -7.34 -14.97 -15.32
CA ALA A 103 -7.95 -13.94 -14.48
C ALA A 103 -8.16 -14.35 -13.02
N PRO A 104 -8.63 -15.58 -12.71
CA PRO A 104 -8.78 -16.00 -11.31
C PRO A 104 -7.47 -15.97 -10.52
N MET A 105 -6.36 -16.36 -11.14
CA MET A 105 -5.05 -16.31 -10.49
C MET A 105 -4.63 -14.86 -10.26
N LEU A 106 -4.87 -14.00 -11.24
CA LEU A 106 -4.55 -12.59 -11.13
C LEU A 106 -5.34 -11.93 -10.00
N GLN A 107 -6.62 -12.24 -9.88
CA GLN A 107 -7.45 -11.74 -8.80
C GLN A 107 -6.94 -12.18 -7.44
N SER A 108 -6.50 -13.43 -7.30
CA SER A 108 -5.90 -13.91 -6.07
C SER A 108 -4.63 -13.14 -5.73
N THR A 109 -3.81 -12.84 -6.73
CA THR A 109 -2.56 -12.09 -6.56
C THR A 109 -2.83 -10.69 -6.01
N LEU A 110 -3.93 -10.06 -6.43
CA LEU A 110 -4.28 -8.70 -6.03
C LEU A 110 -5.26 -8.65 -4.86
N LYS A 111 -5.54 -9.79 -4.24
CA LYS A 111 -6.49 -9.87 -3.14
C LYS A 111 -6.02 -9.03 -1.95
N VAL A 112 -6.95 -8.27 -1.37
CA VAL A 112 -6.72 -7.51 -0.15
C VAL A 112 -7.07 -8.40 1.04
N ARG A 113 -6.16 -8.50 2.00
CA ARG A 113 -6.36 -9.29 3.22
C ARG A 113 -6.05 -8.43 4.43
N HIS A 114 -6.98 -8.38 5.38
CA HIS A 114 -6.84 -7.52 6.57
C HIS A 114 -6.57 -6.06 6.21
N GLY A 115 -7.15 -5.60 5.09
CA GLY A 115 -6.95 -4.25 4.62
C GLY A 115 -5.62 -4.00 3.92
N HIS A 116 -4.81 -5.03 3.68
CA HIS A 116 -3.50 -4.88 3.03
C HIS A 116 -3.41 -5.74 1.79
N LEU A 117 -2.80 -5.17 0.75
CA LEU A 117 -2.56 -5.88 -0.49
C LEU A 117 -1.43 -6.89 -0.29
N ILE A 118 -1.68 -8.14 -0.69
CA ILE A 118 -0.72 -9.24 -0.52
C ILE A 118 -0.09 -9.68 -1.83
N VAL A 119 -0.12 -8.80 -2.84
CA VAL A 119 0.36 -9.11 -4.20
C VAL A 119 1.80 -9.65 -4.20
N PHE A 120 2.64 -9.16 -3.30
CA PHE A 120 4.05 -9.52 -3.26
C PHE A 120 4.28 -10.99 -2.90
N ARG A 121 3.34 -11.60 -2.18
CA ARG A 121 3.46 -12.99 -1.76
C ARG A 121 3.23 -13.99 -2.88
N PHE A 122 2.60 -13.56 -3.95
CA PHE A 122 2.26 -14.42 -5.07
C PHE A 122 3.18 -14.24 -6.27
N LEU A 123 4.06 -13.24 -6.21
CA LEU A 123 5.00 -12.96 -7.29
C LEU A 123 6.38 -13.56 -7.07
N HIS A 124 6.56 -14.29 -6.01
CA HIS A 124 7.82 -14.95 -5.68
C HIS A 124 7.98 -16.30 -6.37
#